data_6a71566b258818bcecfd608277bc18d2
#
_entry.id   6a71566b258818bcecfd608277bc18d2
#
_cell.length_a   1.000
_cell.length_b   1.000
_cell.length_c   1.000
_cell.angle_alpha   90.00
_cell.angle_beta   90.00
_cell.angle_gamma   90.00
#
_symmetry.space_group_name_H-M   'P 1'
#
loop_
_entity.id
_entity.type
_entity.pdbx_description
1 polymer ?
#
loop_
_entity_poly.entity_id
_entity_poly.type
_entity_poly.pdbx_seq_one_letter_code
_entity_poly.pdbx_strand_id
1 'polypeptide(L)'
;VPADVPDDWRPYTLGHWVYTEQYGWLWVSDEPFGWATYHYGRWGYADDIGWYWVPGTRWAPAWVSWRRDRQHLIWAPLPPRRDPDLISIEVTFDATPDFYWVVVPTREFLAADISVVVIRDEPEFVRIVEAAEPVGDVTIHNNVVINKVIDVDVIEKETNQEVTVVKVSKTDAPEQSGKMENNTVRVFEGEVKADADAKPAEIKDIEEVKKVQAGRKSKPTEGAATTEQVEPEQAAKPQKKTQEQPAAEQQQAEPEQAAKPKKKAKEQPAAEQQQ
;
A
#
# COMPACT_ATOMS: atom_id res chain seq x y z
N VAL A 1 -8.17 -13.68 13.22
CA VAL A 1 -6.71 -13.83 13.17
C VAL A 1 -6.40 -14.92 12.16
N PRO A 2 -5.55 -14.67 11.15
CA PRO A 2 -5.18 -15.71 10.21
C PRO A 2 -4.38 -16.82 10.90
N ALA A 3 -4.62 -18.05 10.48
CA ALA A 3 -3.84 -19.23 10.91
C ALA A 3 -2.85 -19.60 9.80
N ASP A 4 -1.77 -20.27 10.19
CA ASP A 4 -0.80 -20.88 9.26
C ASP A 4 -0.16 -19.89 8.26
N VAL A 5 0.03 -18.62 8.69
CA VAL A 5 0.76 -17.61 7.93
C VAL A 5 2.17 -17.41 8.49
N PRO A 6 3.16 -16.99 7.67
CA PRO A 6 4.51 -16.63 8.13
C PRO A 6 4.49 -15.55 9.22
N ASP A 7 5.57 -15.49 10.02
CA ASP A 7 5.66 -14.53 11.12
C ASP A 7 5.70 -13.06 10.64
N ASP A 8 6.22 -12.82 9.44
CA ASP A 8 6.29 -11.52 8.76
C ASP A 8 5.11 -11.24 7.83
N TRP A 9 4.08 -12.09 7.87
CA TRP A 9 2.91 -11.95 7.03
C TRP A 9 2.17 -10.63 7.27
N ARG A 10 1.72 -10.02 6.16
CA ARG A 10 0.88 -8.82 6.14
C ARG A 10 -0.24 -9.00 5.14
N PRO A 11 -1.41 -8.39 5.37
CA PRO A 11 -2.46 -8.35 4.34
C PRO A 11 -1.96 -7.71 3.04
N TYR A 12 -2.49 -8.17 1.90
CA TYR A 12 -2.16 -7.68 0.56
C TYR A 12 -0.69 -7.86 0.17
N THR A 13 -0.09 -8.99 0.54
CA THR A 13 1.28 -9.37 0.12
C THR A 13 1.34 -10.65 -0.68
N LEU A 14 0.44 -11.62 -0.45
CA LEU A 14 0.39 -12.88 -1.19
C LEU A 14 -0.67 -12.81 -2.29
N GLY A 15 -0.24 -12.55 -3.51
CA GLY A 15 -1.07 -12.32 -4.68
C GLY A 15 -0.52 -11.20 -5.57
N HIS A 16 -1.38 -10.60 -6.37
CA HIS A 16 -1.00 -9.59 -7.34
C HIS A 16 -2.14 -8.61 -7.65
N TRP A 17 -1.78 -7.49 -8.28
CA TRP A 17 -2.72 -6.50 -8.76
C TRP A 17 -3.08 -6.74 -10.22
N VAL A 18 -4.38 -6.63 -10.55
CA VAL A 18 -4.88 -6.61 -11.92
C VAL A 18 -5.70 -5.37 -12.16
N TYR A 19 -5.68 -4.84 -13.37
CA TYR A 19 -6.50 -3.69 -13.72
C TYR A 19 -7.79 -4.11 -14.39
N THR A 20 -8.90 -3.54 -13.93
CA THR A 20 -10.22 -3.72 -14.50
C THR A 20 -10.81 -2.38 -14.91
N GLU A 21 -11.51 -2.30 -16.03
CA GLU A 21 -12.13 -1.07 -16.47
C GLU A 21 -13.18 -0.56 -15.48
N GLN A 22 -13.95 -1.49 -14.91
CA GLN A 22 -15.07 -1.19 -14.03
C GLN A 22 -14.63 -0.71 -12.65
N TYR A 23 -13.63 -1.36 -12.03
CA TYR A 23 -13.26 -1.13 -10.63
C TYR A 23 -11.89 -0.51 -10.44
N GLY A 24 -11.09 -0.42 -11.50
CA GLY A 24 -9.67 -0.07 -11.41
C GLY A 24 -8.82 -1.23 -10.93
N TRP A 25 -7.83 -0.96 -10.09
CA TRP A 25 -6.93 -1.97 -9.54
C TRP A 25 -7.66 -2.87 -8.55
N LEU A 26 -7.63 -4.16 -8.86
CA LEU A 26 -8.25 -5.23 -8.08
C LEU A 26 -7.16 -6.16 -7.56
N TRP A 27 -7.24 -6.47 -6.27
CA TRP A 27 -6.34 -7.43 -5.65
C TRP A 27 -6.81 -8.86 -5.92
N VAL A 28 -5.94 -9.69 -6.46
CA VAL A 28 -6.14 -11.12 -6.62
C VAL A 28 -5.22 -11.83 -5.65
N SER A 29 -5.81 -12.49 -4.65
CA SER A 29 -5.07 -13.17 -3.60
C SER A 29 -4.83 -14.64 -3.93
N ASP A 30 -3.65 -15.13 -3.57
CA ASP A 30 -3.32 -16.56 -3.61
C ASP A 30 -3.74 -17.30 -2.33
N GLU A 31 -4.27 -16.57 -1.34
CA GLU A 31 -4.72 -17.14 -0.08
C GLU A 31 -6.15 -17.66 -0.17
N PRO A 32 -6.45 -18.85 0.40
CA PRO A 32 -7.78 -19.48 0.30
C PRO A 32 -8.93 -18.61 0.86
N PHE A 33 -8.63 -17.75 1.82
CA PHE A 33 -9.60 -16.85 2.47
C PHE A 33 -9.69 -15.48 1.77
N GLY A 34 -8.78 -15.21 0.82
CA GLY A 34 -8.59 -13.88 0.24
C GLY A 34 -9.80 -13.33 -0.48
N TRP A 35 -10.63 -14.20 -1.09
CA TRP A 35 -11.87 -13.82 -1.76
C TRP A 35 -12.84 -13.05 -0.84
N ALA A 36 -12.83 -13.35 0.46
CA ALA A 36 -13.64 -12.67 1.46
C ALA A 36 -12.88 -11.52 2.11
N THR A 37 -11.70 -11.80 2.65
CA THR A 37 -11.04 -10.91 3.60
C THR A 37 -10.40 -9.67 2.98
N TYR A 38 -10.15 -9.70 1.67
CA TYR A 38 -9.64 -8.53 0.93
C TYR A 38 -10.72 -7.73 0.22
N HIS A 39 -11.92 -8.31 0.08
CA HIS A 39 -13.02 -7.68 -0.64
C HIS A 39 -14.16 -7.25 0.26
N TYR A 40 -14.31 -7.89 1.45
CA TYR A 40 -15.34 -7.59 2.43
C TYR A 40 -14.72 -7.31 3.80
N GLY A 41 -14.98 -6.17 4.39
CA GLY A 41 -14.47 -5.80 5.70
C GLY A 41 -13.09 -5.15 5.70
N ARG A 42 -12.40 -5.22 6.83
CA ARG A 42 -11.17 -4.47 7.10
C ARG A 42 -10.16 -5.30 7.89
N TRP A 43 -8.88 -5.08 7.60
CA TRP A 43 -7.78 -5.61 8.38
C TRP A 43 -7.30 -4.60 9.43
N GLY A 44 -7.10 -5.07 10.64
CA GLY A 44 -6.50 -4.33 11.74
C GLY A 44 -5.39 -5.12 12.40
N TYR A 45 -4.63 -4.45 13.24
CA TYR A 45 -3.56 -5.06 14.02
C TYR A 45 -3.68 -4.67 15.49
N ALA A 46 -3.45 -5.63 16.37
CA ALA A 46 -3.31 -5.41 17.79
C ALA A 46 -2.06 -6.15 18.29
N ASP A 47 -1.32 -5.49 19.19
CA ASP A 47 -0.01 -5.99 19.64
C ASP A 47 -0.05 -7.38 20.28
N ASP A 48 -1.17 -7.73 20.88
CA ASP A 48 -1.36 -8.97 21.63
C ASP A 48 -1.93 -10.12 20.80
N ILE A 49 -2.60 -9.83 19.67
CA ILE A 49 -3.21 -10.84 18.80
C ILE A 49 -2.70 -10.82 17.36
N GLY A 50 -1.92 -9.81 16.97
CA GLY A 50 -1.44 -9.62 15.60
C GLY A 50 -2.52 -9.12 14.65
N TRP A 51 -2.41 -9.47 13.37
CA TRP A 51 -3.39 -9.11 12.36
C TRP A 51 -4.73 -9.80 12.60
N TYR A 52 -5.81 -9.04 12.49
CA TYR A 52 -7.18 -9.55 12.57
C TYR A 52 -8.06 -8.90 11.51
N TRP A 53 -9.04 -9.64 11.06
CA TRP A 53 -10.02 -9.17 10.09
C TRP A 53 -11.37 -8.93 10.75
N VAL A 54 -11.99 -7.78 10.45
CA VAL A 54 -13.35 -7.44 10.84
C VAL A 54 -14.23 -7.56 9.60
N PRO A 55 -15.20 -8.47 9.57
CA PRO A 55 -16.08 -8.66 8.43
C PRO A 55 -16.92 -7.42 8.12
N GLY A 56 -17.26 -7.24 6.86
CA GLY A 56 -18.19 -6.24 6.35
C GLY A 56 -19.07 -6.84 5.26
N THR A 57 -20.10 -6.13 4.87
CA THR A 57 -21.07 -6.58 3.86
C THR A 57 -20.87 -5.95 2.50
N ARG A 58 -20.08 -4.89 2.43
CA ARG A 58 -19.80 -4.18 1.19
C ARG A 58 -18.55 -4.71 0.48
N TRP A 59 -18.73 -5.04 -0.79
CA TRP A 59 -17.64 -5.45 -1.65
C TRP A 59 -16.80 -4.26 -2.14
N ALA A 60 -15.48 -4.48 -2.29
CA ALA A 60 -14.56 -3.59 -2.97
C ALA A 60 -13.49 -4.37 -3.74
N PRO A 61 -12.88 -3.77 -4.79
CA PRO A 61 -11.75 -4.38 -5.48
C PRO A 61 -10.52 -4.53 -4.58
N ALA A 62 -10.38 -3.66 -3.61
CA ALA A 62 -9.47 -3.72 -2.47
C ALA A 62 -9.86 -2.64 -1.47
N TRP A 63 -9.49 -2.85 -0.19
CA TRP A 63 -9.70 -1.87 0.87
C TRP A 63 -8.36 -1.37 1.37
N VAL A 64 -7.72 -0.51 0.56
CA VAL A 64 -6.37 0.01 0.82
C VAL A 64 -6.28 1.51 0.64
N SER A 65 -5.36 2.12 1.36
CA SER A 65 -4.82 3.45 1.12
C SER A 65 -3.55 3.36 0.31
N TRP A 66 -3.25 4.41 -0.47
CA TRP A 66 -2.10 4.44 -1.35
C TRP A 66 -1.18 5.60 -1.03
N ARG A 67 0.13 5.31 -1.09
CA ARG A 67 1.21 6.29 -1.11
C ARG A 67 2.14 5.99 -2.29
N ARG A 68 2.93 6.96 -2.67
CA ARG A 68 4.01 6.78 -3.63
C ARG A 68 5.15 7.76 -3.38
N ASP A 69 6.34 7.35 -3.77
CA ASP A 69 7.44 8.24 -4.05
C ASP A 69 7.78 8.18 -5.56
N ARG A 70 8.99 8.60 -5.95
CA ARG A 70 9.42 8.60 -7.36
C ARG A 70 9.60 7.21 -7.94
N GLN A 71 9.88 6.20 -7.12
CA GLN A 71 10.31 4.88 -7.54
C GLN A 71 9.47 3.74 -6.93
N HIS A 72 8.61 4.05 -5.95
CA HIS A 72 7.88 3.04 -5.19
C HIS A 72 6.38 3.32 -5.18
N LEU A 73 5.61 2.24 -5.25
CA LEU A 73 4.20 2.20 -4.89
C LEU A 73 4.05 1.53 -3.53
N ILE A 74 3.15 2.09 -2.75
CA ILE A 74 3.01 1.76 -1.34
C ILE A 74 1.53 1.71 -1.01
N TRP A 75 1.08 0.64 -0.35
CA TRP A 75 -0.30 0.53 0.10
C TRP A 75 -0.38 -0.07 1.50
N ALA A 76 -1.45 0.25 2.19
CA ALA A 76 -1.79 -0.31 3.49
C ALA A 76 -3.28 -0.64 3.56
N PRO A 77 -3.67 -1.70 4.28
CA PRO A 77 -5.08 -1.99 4.50
C PRO A 77 -5.74 -0.83 5.27
N LEU A 78 -6.93 -0.45 4.84
CA LEU A 78 -7.77 0.48 5.58
C LEU A 78 -8.18 -0.15 6.92
N PRO A 79 -7.97 0.52 8.05
CA PRO A 79 -8.24 -0.05 9.36
C PRO A 79 -9.75 -0.25 9.61
N PRO A 80 -10.13 -1.16 10.51
CA PRO A 80 -11.52 -1.34 10.95
C PRO A 80 -12.08 -0.06 11.56
N ARG A 81 -13.36 0.18 11.32
CA ARG A 81 -14.14 1.28 11.91
C ARG A 81 -15.32 0.70 12.69
N ARG A 82 -16.00 1.55 13.49
CA ARG A 82 -17.22 1.14 14.21
C ARG A 82 -18.31 0.63 13.27
N ASP A 83 -18.42 1.26 12.10
CA ASP A 83 -19.27 0.79 11.01
C ASP A 83 -18.32 0.36 9.86
N PRO A 84 -18.16 -0.95 9.61
CA PRO A 84 -17.27 -1.47 8.57
C PRO A 84 -17.75 -1.11 7.15
N ASP A 85 -19.04 -0.79 6.99
CA ASP A 85 -19.63 -0.41 5.70
C ASP A 85 -19.58 1.10 5.46
N LEU A 86 -19.26 1.88 6.49
CA LEU A 86 -19.05 3.32 6.34
C LEU A 86 -17.70 3.59 5.69
N ILE A 87 -17.74 4.06 4.46
CA ILE A 87 -16.57 4.54 3.78
C ILE A 87 -16.41 6.01 4.11
N SER A 88 -15.67 6.32 5.16
CA SER A 88 -15.15 7.66 5.38
C SER A 88 -13.75 7.73 4.77
N ILE A 89 -13.57 8.68 3.88
CA ILE A 89 -12.33 8.93 3.14
C ILE A 89 -11.25 9.55 4.05
N GLU A 90 -11.61 9.95 5.27
CA GLU A 90 -10.66 10.48 6.25
C GLU A 90 -9.85 9.36 6.92
N VAL A 91 -8.98 8.72 6.16
CA VAL A 91 -7.85 8.03 6.75
C VAL A 91 -6.83 9.11 7.08
N THR A 92 -6.63 9.36 8.36
CA THR A 92 -5.49 10.16 8.79
C THR A 92 -4.23 9.35 8.51
N PHE A 93 -3.60 9.63 7.37
CA PHE A 93 -2.37 8.97 6.91
C PHE A 93 -1.29 8.93 7.99
N ASP A 94 -1.23 9.99 8.82
CA ASP A 94 -0.30 10.13 9.94
C ASP A 94 -0.52 9.13 11.08
N ALA A 95 -1.68 8.45 11.12
CA ALA A 95 -2.01 7.50 12.17
C ALA A 95 -1.80 6.02 11.76
N THR A 96 -1.39 5.74 10.51
CA THR A 96 -1.13 4.38 10.05
C THR A 96 0.29 3.99 10.40
N PRO A 97 0.51 3.00 11.28
CA PRO A 97 1.86 2.56 11.65
C PRO A 97 2.65 2.05 10.44
N ASP A 98 3.96 2.25 10.46
CA ASP A 98 4.83 1.89 9.31
C ASP A 98 4.71 0.43 8.91
N PHE A 99 4.58 -0.50 9.83
CA PHE A 99 4.46 -1.92 9.54
C PHE A 99 3.17 -2.34 8.82
N TYR A 100 2.18 -1.43 8.68
CA TYR A 100 0.99 -1.66 7.83
C TYR A 100 1.32 -1.56 6.34
N TRP A 101 2.35 -0.79 5.98
CA TRP A 101 2.65 -0.48 4.59
C TRP A 101 3.35 -1.64 3.90
N VAL A 102 2.89 -1.95 2.69
CA VAL A 102 3.55 -2.82 1.73
C VAL A 102 4.22 -1.93 0.70
N VAL A 103 5.51 -2.10 0.51
CA VAL A 103 6.34 -1.27 -0.37
C VAL A 103 6.89 -2.12 -1.50
N VAL A 104 6.70 -1.69 -2.73
CA VAL A 104 7.29 -2.33 -3.91
C VAL A 104 7.91 -1.29 -4.84
N PRO A 105 8.99 -1.61 -5.57
CA PRO A 105 9.43 -0.78 -6.68
C PRO A 105 8.33 -0.66 -7.72
N THR A 106 8.03 0.55 -8.21
CA THR A 106 6.95 0.77 -9.20
C THR A 106 7.14 -0.09 -10.45
N ARG A 107 8.38 -0.31 -10.87
CA ARG A 107 8.70 -1.18 -12.01
C ARG A 107 8.31 -2.65 -11.82
N GLU A 108 8.11 -3.09 -10.58
CA GLU A 108 7.74 -4.47 -10.22
C GLU A 108 6.24 -4.59 -9.84
N PHE A 109 5.47 -3.52 -10.00
CA PHE A 109 4.06 -3.51 -9.58
C PHE A 109 3.18 -4.53 -10.30
N LEU A 110 3.53 -4.88 -11.53
CA LEU A 110 2.83 -5.90 -12.34
C LEU A 110 3.37 -7.32 -12.13
N ALA A 111 4.19 -7.56 -11.10
CA ALA A 111 4.67 -8.89 -10.77
C ALA A 111 3.50 -9.86 -10.52
N ALA A 112 3.61 -11.08 -11.04
CA ALA A 112 2.60 -12.12 -10.84
C ALA A 112 2.49 -12.59 -9.38
N ASP A 113 3.53 -12.35 -8.59
CA ASP A 113 3.59 -12.59 -7.15
C ASP A 113 4.28 -11.39 -6.49
N ILE A 114 3.50 -10.58 -5.80
CA ILE A 114 3.99 -9.38 -5.10
C ILE A 114 4.94 -9.76 -3.95
N SER A 115 4.77 -10.92 -3.33
CA SER A 115 5.54 -11.33 -2.15
C SER A 115 7.05 -11.40 -2.38
N VAL A 116 7.45 -11.65 -3.64
CA VAL A 116 8.87 -11.78 -4.02
C VAL A 116 9.55 -10.43 -4.31
N VAL A 117 8.77 -9.36 -4.47
CA VAL A 117 9.28 -8.02 -4.80
C VAL A 117 9.07 -6.99 -3.69
N VAL A 118 8.40 -7.38 -2.58
CA VAL A 118 8.19 -6.51 -1.41
C VAL A 118 9.53 -6.16 -0.77
N ILE A 119 9.74 -4.87 -0.55
CA ILE A 119 10.92 -4.38 0.19
C ILE A 119 10.73 -4.67 1.67
N ARG A 120 11.67 -5.45 2.25
CA ARG A 120 11.67 -5.88 3.65
C ARG A 120 12.89 -5.38 4.42
N ASP A 121 13.92 -4.87 3.73
CA ASP A 121 15.07 -4.25 4.38
C ASP A 121 14.61 -3.05 5.20
N GLU A 122 14.76 -3.15 6.52
CA GLU A 122 14.13 -2.20 7.44
C GLU A 122 14.62 -0.76 7.28
N PRO A 123 15.92 -0.47 7.15
CA PRO A 123 16.39 0.89 6.91
C PRO A 123 15.89 1.50 5.60
N GLU A 124 15.84 0.72 4.53
CA GLU A 124 15.33 1.16 3.24
C GLU A 124 13.81 1.37 3.30
N PHE A 125 13.09 0.43 3.88
CA PHE A 125 11.64 0.47 4.05
C PHE A 125 11.20 1.73 4.80
N VAL A 126 11.76 2.02 5.97
CA VAL A 126 11.41 3.19 6.78
C VAL A 126 11.65 4.47 6.00
N ARG A 127 12.82 4.60 5.37
CA ARG A 127 13.16 5.77 4.54
C ARG A 127 12.16 6.02 3.40
N ILE A 128 11.69 4.93 2.77
CA ILE A 128 10.71 5.03 1.67
C ILE A 128 9.34 5.45 2.21
N VAL A 129 8.87 4.83 3.29
CA VAL A 129 7.56 5.15 3.88
C VAL A 129 7.50 6.59 4.38
N GLU A 130 8.57 7.09 5.01
CA GLU A 130 8.67 8.48 5.47
C GLU A 130 8.70 9.51 4.32
N ALA A 131 9.32 9.15 3.19
CA ALA A 131 9.43 10.03 2.03
C ALA A 131 8.20 9.98 1.11
N ALA A 132 7.33 8.99 1.27
CA ALA A 132 6.20 8.76 0.39
C ALA A 132 5.03 9.70 0.68
N GLU A 133 4.43 10.23 -0.40
CA GLU A 133 3.27 11.11 -0.31
C GLU A 133 1.97 10.34 -0.58
N PRO A 134 0.87 10.69 0.10
CA PRO A 134 -0.45 10.16 -0.21
C PRO A 134 -0.85 10.44 -1.66
N VAL A 135 -1.41 9.44 -2.34
CA VAL A 135 -1.98 9.63 -3.69
C VAL A 135 -3.50 9.49 -3.70
N GLY A 136 -4.09 9.11 -2.59
CA GLY A 136 -5.53 8.99 -2.39
C GLY A 136 -5.95 7.59 -1.96
N ASP A 137 -7.25 7.46 -1.81
CA ASP A 137 -7.93 6.25 -1.38
C ASP A 137 -8.92 5.78 -2.43
N VAL A 138 -9.46 4.58 -2.25
CA VAL A 138 -10.58 4.12 -3.05
C VAL A 138 -11.77 5.07 -2.92
N THR A 139 -12.48 5.29 -4.01
CA THR A 139 -13.64 6.17 -4.04
C THR A 139 -14.93 5.38 -4.23
N ILE A 140 -16.08 6.02 -3.96
CA ILE A 140 -17.37 5.41 -4.22
C ILE A 140 -18.08 6.22 -5.28
N HIS A 141 -18.51 5.53 -6.32
CA HIS A 141 -19.36 6.10 -7.34
C HIS A 141 -20.60 5.21 -7.55
N ASN A 142 -21.78 5.78 -7.39
CA ASN A 142 -23.06 5.04 -7.52
C ASN A 142 -23.10 3.75 -6.66
N ASN A 143 -22.64 3.84 -5.40
CA ASN A 143 -22.55 2.71 -4.47
C ASN A 143 -21.53 1.61 -4.84
N VAL A 144 -20.72 1.83 -5.87
CA VAL A 144 -19.63 0.95 -6.29
C VAL A 144 -18.31 1.53 -5.81
N VAL A 145 -17.48 0.68 -5.21
CA VAL A 145 -16.12 1.06 -4.80
C VAL A 145 -15.19 0.99 -5.99
N ILE A 146 -14.44 2.05 -6.25
CA ILE A 146 -13.53 2.20 -7.37
C ILE A 146 -12.12 2.49 -6.86
N ASN A 147 -11.14 1.77 -7.37
CA ASN A 147 -9.73 1.91 -7.05
C ASN A 147 -8.94 2.31 -8.30
N LYS A 148 -9.19 3.52 -8.80
CA LYS A 148 -8.45 4.14 -9.93
C LYS A 148 -7.48 5.20 -9.44
N VAL A 149 -6.91 4.99 -8.27
CA VAL A 149 -6.02 5.96 -7.60
C VAL A 149 -4.68 6.06 -8.31
N ILE A 150 -4.17 4.94 -8.80
CA ILE A 150 -2.92 4.88 -9.56
C ILE A 150 -3.25 4.85 -11.05
N ASP A 151 -2.71 5.83 -11.77
CA ASP A 151 -2.90 5.96 -13.21
C ASP A 151 -2.21 4.82 -13.97
N VAL A 152 -2.92 4.23 -14.93
CA VAL A 152 -2.42 3.14 -15.78
C VAL A 152 -1.20 3.60 -16.59
N ASP A 153 -1.24 4.80 -17.18
CA ASP A 153 -0.16 5.34 -18.00
C ASP A 153 1.16 5.46 -17.19
N VAL A 154 1.03 5.78 -15.88
CA VAL A 154 2.19 5.82 -14.98
C VAL A 154 2.79 4.42 -14.81
N ILE A 155 1.94 3.41 -14.62
CA ILE A 155 2.40 2.03 -14.46
C ILE A 155 3.05 1.52 -15.73
N GLU A 156 2.43 1.72 -16.88
CA GLU A 156 2.98 1.30 -18.18
C GLU A 156 4.35 1.92 -18.45
N LYS A 157 4.48 3.21 -18.16
CA LYS A 157 5.75 3.94 -18.32
C LYS A 157 6.85 3.42 -17.40
N GLU A 158 6.54 3.21 -16.12
CA GLU A 158 7.54 2.81 -15.13
C GLU A 158 7.93 1.33 -15.24
N THR A 159 6.95 0.46 -15.62
CA THR A 159 7.20 -0.97 -15.83
C THR A 159 7.76 -1.29 -17.22
N ASN A 160 7.58 -0.38 -18.18
CA ASN A 160 7.82 -0.62 -19.62
C ASN A 160 7.02 -1.84 -20.13
N GLN A 161 5.80 -2.02 -19.60
CA GLN A 161 4.87 -3.08 -19.97
C GLN A 161 3.48 -2.49 -20.17
N GLU A 162 2.72 -3.03 -21.13
CA GLU A 162 1.31 -2.69 -21.32
C GLU A 162 0.47 -3.31 -20.21
N VAL A 163 -0.42 -2.53 -19.61
CA VAL A 163 -1.36 -3.02 -18.59
C VAL A 163 -2.50 -3.76 -19.27
N THR A 164 -2.55 -5.06 -19.06
CA THR A 164 -3.66 -5.87 -19.56
C THR A 164 -4.93 -5.57 -18.79
N VAL A 165 -5.98 -5.12 -19.49
CA VAL A 165 -7.29 -4.92 -18.89
C VAL A 165 -7.97 -6.27 -18.68
N VAL A 166 -8.21 -6.64 -17.44
CA VAL A 166 -8.85 -7.90 -17.05
C VAL A 166 -10.36 -7.72 -17.00
N LYS A 167 -11.09 -8.67 -17.57
CA LYS A 167 -12.55 -8.71 -17.50
C LYS A 167 -13.00 -9.20 -16.13
N VAL A 168 -14.13 -8.70 -15.66
CA VAL A 168 -14.74 -9.17 -14.42
C VAL A 168 -16.01 -9.97 -14.77
N SER A 169 -16.13 -11.15 -14.20
CA SER A 169 -17.35 -11.95 -14.20
C SER A 169 -17.85 -12.15 -12.77
N LYS A 170 -19.17 -12.07 -12.57
CA LYS A 170 -19.79 -12.31 -11.28
C LYS A 170 -19.99 -13.80 -11.06
N THR A 171 -19.91 -14.23 -9.81
CA THR A 171 -20.22 -15.60 -9.39
C THR A 171 -21.03 -15.60 -8.10
N ASP A 172 -21.96 -16.55 -8.00
CA ASP A 172 -22.71 -16.80 -6.75
C ASP A 172 -22.00 -17.81 -5.85
N ALA A 173 -20.90 -18.41 -6.33
CA ALA A 173 -20.11 -19.40 -5.63
C ALA A 173 -18.86 -18.75 -5.03
N PRO A 174 -18.78 -18.55 -3.71
CA PRO A 174 -17.64 -17.90 -3.05
C PRO A 174 -16.29 -18.57 -3.37
N GLU A 175 -16.27 -19.89 -3.47
CA GLU A 175 -15.08 -20.69 -3.78
C GLU A 175 -14.55 -20.50 -5.20
N GLN A 176 -15.33 -19.88 -6.08
CA GLN A 176 -14.93 -19.49 -7.43
C GLN A 176 -14.39 -18.07 -7.51
N SER A 177 -14.56 -17.28 -6.46
CA SER A 177 -14.10 -15.90 -6.41
C SER A 177 -12.57 -15.83 -6.32
N GLY A 178 -11.99 -14.79 -6.92
CA GLY A 178 -10.55 -14.60 -6.98
C GLY A 178 -9.84 -15.45 -8.05
N LYS A 179 -10.53 -16.39 -8.70
CA LYS A 179 -9.92 -17.20 -9.76
C LYS A 179 -9.81 -16.43 -11.06
N MET A 180 -8.59 -16.42 -11.61
CA MET A 180 -8.32 -15.88 -12.93
C MET A 180 -8.32 -16.98 -13.99
N GLU A 181 -9.07 -16.78 -15.06
CA GLU A 181 -9.14 -17.69 -16.21
C GLU A 181 -9.39 -16.92 -17.48
N ASN A 182 -8.59 -17.15 -18.52
CA ASN A 182 -8.74 -16.50 -19.84
C ASN A 182 -8.90 -14.97 -19.77
N ASN A 183 -8.00 -14.29 -19.02
CA ASN A 183 -8.04 -12.84 -18.78
C ASN A 183 -9.36 -12.36 -18.17
N THR A 184 -9.99 -13.18 -17.36
CA THR A 184 -11.22 -12.87 -16.63
C THR A 184 -11.05 -13.27 -15.17
N VAL A 185 -11.29 -12.32 -14.25
CA VAL A 185 -11.36 -12.59 -12.82
C VAL A 185 -12.82 -12.80 -12.42
N ARG A 186 -13.06 -13.84 -11.63
CA ARG A 186 -14.37 -14.08 -11.03
C ARG A 186 -14.44 -13.37 -9.69
N VAL A 187 -15.50 -12.60 -9.46
CA VAL A 187 -15.75 -11.94 -8.19
C VAL A 187 -17.08 -12.42 -7.61
N PHE A 188 -17.05 -12.77 -6.33
CA PHE A 188 -18.29 -13.01 -5.61
C PHE A 188 -18.92 -11.64 -5.32
N GLU A 189 -20.06 -11.38 -5.88
CA GLU A 189 -20.83 -10.15 -5.67
C GLU A 189 -22.27 -10.50 -5.24
N GLY A 190 -22.36 -11.46 -4.32
CA GLY A 190 -23.60 -11.83 -3.67
C GLY A 190 -23.99 -10.85 -2.57
N GLU A 191 -25.25 -10.85 -2.20
CA GLU A 191 -25.72 -10.13 -1.03
C GLU A 191 -25.19 -10.82 0.24
N VAL A 192 -24.23 -10.17 0.91
CA VAL A 192 -23.77 -10.62 2.23
C VAL A 192 -24.69 -10.01 3.28
N LYS A 193 -25.49 -10.84 3.93
CA LYS A 193 -26.34 -10.41 5.03
C LYS A 193 -25.61 -10.64 6.35
N ALA A 194 -25.65 -9.63 7.21
CA ALA A 194 -25.24 -9.83 8.59
C ALA A 194 -26.25 -10.76 9.28
N ASP A 195 -25.75 -11.82 9.87
CA ASP A 195 -26.53 -12.75 10.68
C ASP A 195 -25.95 -12.74 12.09
N ALA A 196 -26.74 -12.23 13.03
CA ALA A 196 -26.34 -12.13 14.44
C ALA A 196 -26.14 -13.50 15.11
N ASP A 197 -26.76 -14.55 14.57
CA ASP A 197 -26.68 -15.91 15.09
C ASP A 197 -25.57 -16.73 14.41
N ALA A 198 -24.97 -16.21 13.31
CA ALA A 198 -23.86 -16.86 12.64
C ALA A 198 -22.63 -16.90 13.55
N LYS A 199 -22.11 -18.11 13.77
CA LYS A 199 -20.89 -18.32 14.55
C LYS A 199 -19.82 -18.94 13.69
N PRO A 200 -18.54 -18.53 13.90
CA PRO A 200 -17.42 -19.23 13.28
C PRO A 200 -17.45 -20.73 13.61
N ALA A 201 -17.02 -21.57 12.67
CA ALA A 201 -16.91 -23.01 12.89
C ALA A 201 -15.95 -23.36 14.04
N GLU A 202 -14.93 -22.53 14.23
CA GLU A 202 -13.96 -22.67 15.31
C GLU A 202 -13.81 -21.33 16.03
N ILE A 203 -13.91 -21.36 17.34
CA ILE A 203 -13.68 -20.20 18.22
C ILE A 203 -12.55 -20.60 19.16
N LYS A 204 -11.44 -19.85 19.12
CA LYS A 204 -10.32 -19.99 20.06
C LYS A 204 -10.44 -18.95 21.17
N ASP A 205 -10.01 -19.34 22.36
CA ASP A 205 -9.91 -18.41 23.47
C ASP A 205 -8.85 -17.34 23.16
N ILE A 206 -9.14 -16.09 23.49
CA ILE A 206 -8.24 -14.96 23.18
C ILE A 206 -6.88 -15.09 23.89
N GLU A 207 -6.87 -15.68 25.10
CA GLU A 207 -5.61 -15.90 25.83
C GLU A 207 -4.74 -16.98 25.16
N GLU A 208 -5.36 -17.95 24.50
CA GLU A 208 -4.65 -18.92 23.69
C GLU A 208 -4.00 -18.27 22.46
N VAL A 209 -4.75 -17.41 21.77
CA VAL A 209 -4.23 -16.64 20.61
C VAL A 209 -3.07 -15.74 21.03
N LYS A 210 -3.20 -15.02 22.16
CA LYS A 210 -2.13 -14.18 22.71
C LYS A 210 -0.86 -14.97 23.01
N LYS A 211 -0.98 -16.17 23.58
CA LYS A 211 0.18 -17.04 23.84
C LYS A 211 0.90 -17.46 22.57
N VAL A 212 0.14 -17.80 21.52
CA VAL A 212 0.71 -18.15 20.22
C VAL A 212 1.47 -16.97 19.61
N GLN A 213 0.89 -15.76 19.65
CA GLN A 213 1.54 -14.55 19.14
C GLN A 213 2.78 -14.16 19.95
N ALA A 214 2.74 -14.28 21.27
CA ALA A 214 3.92 -14.07 22.11
C ALA A 214 5.06 -15.06 21.77
N GLY A 215 4.71 -16.30 21.48
CA GLY A 215 5.66 -17.33 21.02
C GLY A 215 6.29 -17.04 19.67
N ARG A 216 5.52 -16.42 18.72
CA ARG A 216 6.03 -15.98 17.43
C ARG A 216 7.04 -14.84 17.56
N LYS A 217 6.73 -13.81 18.36
CA LYS A 217 7.61 -12.67 18.60
C LYS A 217 8.94 -13.05 19.31
N SER A 218 8.98 -14.18 20.01
CA SER A 218 10.18 -14.65 20.71
C SER A 218 11.09 -15.58 19.88
N LYS A 219 10.67 -15.99 18.65
CA LYS A 219 11.54 -16.73 17.74
C LYS A 219 12.44 -15.76 16.97
N PRO A 220 13.78 -15.96 16.98
CA PRO A 220 14.65 -15.21 16.08
C PRO A 220 14.25 -15.50 14.63
N THR A 221 14.16 -14.48 13.81
CA THR A 221 13.93 -14.64 12.37
C THR A 221 15.13 -15.41 11.82
N GLU A 222 14.97 -16.68 11.47
CA GLU A 222 15.97 -17.45 10.72
C GLU A 222 16.03 -16.90 9.30
N GLY A 223 16.88 -15.89 9.10
CA GLY A 223 17.06 -15.24 7.80
C GLY A 223 18.14 -14.17 7.80
N ALA A 224 18.78 -13.90 8.94
CA ALA A 224 19.98 -13.07 8.97
C ALA A 224 21.17 -13.91 8.51
N ALA A 225 21.59 -13.72 7.27
CA ALA A 225 22.81 -14.31 6.72
C ALA A 225 23.97 -14.13 7.70
N THR A 226 24.60 -15.23 8.03
CA THR A 226 25.86 -15.31 8.76
C THR A 226 26.91 -14.47 8.04
N THR A 227 27.09 -13.24 8.49
CA THR A 227 28.26 -12.46 8.11
C THR A 227 29.40 -12.98 8.94
N GLU A 228 30.23 -13.79 8.32
CA GLU A 228 31.51 -14.27 8.82
C GLU A 228 32.32 -13.06 9.30
N GLN A 229 32.60 -13.00 10.60
CA GLN A 229 33.48 -12.00 11.20
C GLN A 229 34.89 -12.21 10.67
N VAL A 230 35.30 -11.38 9.72
CA VAL A 230 36.70 -11.20 9.40
C VAL A 230 37.25 -10.17 10.40
N GLU A 231 38.08 -10.67 11.30
CA GLU A 231 38.85 -9.90 12.26
C GLU A 231 39.77 -8.92 11.53
N PRO A 232 39.79 -7.61 11.82
CA PRO A 232 40.70 -6.70 11.17
C PRO A 232 42.09 -6.78 11.84
N GLU A 233 43.05 -7.28 11.08
CA GLU A 233 44.46 -7.24 11.33
C GLU A 233 44.95 -5.79 11.53
N GLN A 234 45.71 -5.56 12.59
CA GLN A 234 46.29 -4.28 12.97
C GLN A 234 47.28 -3.78 11.92
N ALA A 235 47.01 -2.66 11.31
CA ALA A 235 48.00 -1.91 10.52
C ALA A 235 48.13 -0.48 11.04
N ALA A 236 49.36 -0.25 11.47
CA ALA A 236 50.12 0.94 11.82
C ALA A 236 49.59 2.32 11.42
N LYS A 237 49.73 3.26 12.41
CA LYS A 237 49.62 4.72 12.21
C LYS A 237 50.73 5.27 11.29
N PRO A 238 50.45 6.28 10.50
CA PRO A 238 51.42 7.30 10.15
C PRO A 238 51.08 8.68 10.70
N GLN A 239 52.16 9.35 11.01
CA GLN A 239 52.33 10.61 11.69
C GLN A 239 51.77 11.84 10.95
N LYS A 240 51.44 12.88 11.75
CA LYS A 240 51.17 14.27 11.42
C LYS A 240 52.27 14.88 10.51
N LYS A 241 51.85 15.62 9.47
CA LYS A 241 52.55 16.78 8.97
C LYS A 241 51.62 17.96 8.79
N THR A 242 51.95 19.00 9.54
CA THR A 242 51.43 20.37 9.51
C THR A 242 51.99 21.11 8.29
N GLN A 243 51.18 21.86 7.60
CA GLN A 243 51.56 23.08 6.84
C GLN A 243 50.26 23.73 6.35
N GLU A 244 49.88 24.82 6.97
CA GLU A 244 50.00 26.24 6.53
C GLU A 244 49.00 26.67 5.43
N GLN A 245 48.12 27.56 5.91
CA GLN A 245 47.29 28.45 5.09
C GLN A 245 48.13 29.51 4.36
N PRO A 246 47.62 30.13 3.29
CA PRO A 246 47.32 31.56 3.44
C PRO A 246 45.92 31.98 2.94
N ALA A 247 45.50 33.07 3.56
CA ALA A 247 44.25 33.81 3.41
C ALA A 247 44.26 34.76 2.19
N ALA A 248 43.09 35.33 1.97
CA ALA A 248 42.68 36.47 1.17
C ALA A 248 41.89 36.05 -0.11
N GLU A 249 40.77 36.60 -0.49
CA GLU A 249 40.34 38.00 -0.43
C GLU A 249 38.83 38.09 -0.67
N GLN A 250 38.20 39.02 0.02
CA GLN A 250 36.79 39.40 -0.12
C GLN A 250 36.60 40.22 -1.41
N GLN A 251 35.50 40.01 -2.14
CA GLN A 251 34.87 41.09 -2.88
C GLN A 251 33.34 40.96 -2.81
N GLN A 252 32.78 41.95 -2.17
CA GLN A 252 31.34 42.29 -2.16
C GLN A 252 30.94 42.86 -3.50
N ALA A 253 29.75 42.59 -3.95
CA ALA A 253 28.98 43.52 -4.77
C ALA A 253 27.48 43.27 -4.49
N GLU A 254 26.85 44.37 -4.06
CA GLU A 254 25.46 44.55 -3.72
C GLU A 254 24.60 44.88 -4.98
N PRO A 255 23.30 45.09 -4.88
CA PRO A 255 22.28 44.59 -5.80
C PRO A 255 21.77 45.63 -6.77
N GLU A 256 21.15 45.24 -7.84
CA GLU A 256 20.41 46.13 -8.72
C GLU A 256 18.93 45.71 -8.81
N GLN A 257 18.10 46.68 -8.44
CA GLN A 257 16.64 46.71 -8.46
C GLN A 257 16.11 47.00 -9.87
N ALA A 258 14.84 46.73 -10.02
CA ALA A 258 13.85 47.22 -10.99
C ALA A 258 13.53 46.26 -12.13
N ALA A 259 12.29 46.04 -12.56
CA ALA A 259 11.07 46.82 -12.53
C ALA A 259 9.87 45.95 -12.87
N LYS A 260 8.71 46.24 -12.30
CA LYS A 260 7.38 45.78 -12.80
C LYS A 260 6.98 46.59 -14.05
N PRO A 261 6.17 46.04 -14.92
CA PRO A 261 5.03 46.76 -15.41
C PRO A 261 3.70 46.00 -15.42
N LYS A 262 2.75 46.61 -14.76
CA LYS A 262 1.41 47.07 -15.14
C LYS A 262 0.45 46.19 -15.90
N LYS A 263 -0.71 46.00 -15.22
CA LYS A 263 -2.04 45.61 -15.66
C LYS A 263 -2.47 46.24 -16.99
N LYS A 264 -3.16 45.45 -17.82
CA LYS A 264 -4.26 45.92 -18.67
C LYS A 264 -5.44 44.98 -18.55
N ALA A 265 -6.51 45.53 -17.99
CA ALA A 265 -7.89 45.03 -18.08
C ALA A 265 -8.49 45.49 -19.41
N LYS A 266 -9.40 44.71 -19.94
CA LYS A 266 -10.53 44.99 -20.81
C LYS A 266 -10.89 43.71 -21.58
N GLU A 267 -12.05 43.26 -21.84
CA GLU A 267 -13.44 43.73 -21.72
C GLU A 267 -14.30 42.48 -22.03
N GLN A 268 -15.37 42.28 -21.32
CA GLN A 268 -16.49 41.43 -21.76
C GLN A 268 -17.26 42.15 -22.87
N PRO A 269 -17.96 41.43 -23.73
CA PRO A 269 -19.35 41.82 -23.94
C PRO A 269 -20.33 40.68 -23.69
N ALA A 270 -21.51 41.13 -23.34
CA ALA A 270 -22.68 40.41 -22.89
C ALA A 270 -23.50 39.76 -24.03
N ALA A 271 -24.22 38.78 -23.59
CA ALA A 271 -25.59 38.36 -23.96
C ALA A 271 -26.14 38.62 -25.37
N GLU A 272 -26.66 37.54 -25.96
CA GLU A 272 -27.97 37.63 -26.64
C GLU A 272 -28.73 36.29 -26.51
N GLN A 273 -29.91 36.42 -25.93
CA GLN A 273 -31.02 35.45 -25.98
C GLN A 273 -31.66 35.47 -27.37
N GLN A 274 -32.17 34.37 -27.85
CA GLN A 274 -33.42 34.13 -28.61
C GLN A 274 -33.22 32.85 -29.44
N GLN A 275 -33.96 31.88 -29.38
CA GLN A 275 -35.36 31.43 -29.37
C GLN A 275 -35.42 29.95 -28.94
#